data_22be2ba777b78028e8bb7d97abbdbe2f
#
_entry.id   22be2ba777b78028e8bb7d97abbdbe2f
#
_cell.length_a   1.000
_cell.length_b   1.000
_cell.length_c   1.000
_cell.angle_alpha   90.00
_cell.angle_beta   90.00
_cell.angle_gamma   90.00
#
_symmetry.space_group_name_H-M   'P 1'
#
loop_
_entity.id
_entity.type
_entity.pdbx_description
1 polymer ?
#
loop_
_entity_poly.entity_id
_entity_poly.type
_entity_poly.pdbx_seq_one_letter_code
_entity_poly.pdbx_strand_id
1 'polypeptide(L)'
;SGNLNSSATQFSWNYDGTRPSVIIIANQIVNSSVSDDAFLSLTFTISETTESFVEGDITLTGGTLSNFAGSGTSYSATFTPSGNGNKQIKIAAGVFTDAVGNTNLEALFDWLYLADPFTNPETVAMVKDQVILAEQTLQRTRDTVIQRLNYIRSTDPSSYQGISLNYNGTNEVIMELTETFGNMVNFEFDPLYKWNVWTSGAITYGDISSQNTRIGSELEIKDIALGIDRNYSKDYLIGLSIQESRSESVPQNNSYRVFSDSLTLTNYHNISLNKNQYVDFIFSYGELNIDGRRYAEDTSQSLTFDRDGHYYNSSIGFNHQTEFLNYQLNPYGRVNIGRIKLKAYRESDGLEALIIGAQAIETGSVKVGANLKNTYSIKDGSLIYQVTPKLDAFFEENTTQRSSLSARYYANPKWYYARHDQTYNHKYGGSLGIESLISSITNNHQLSANLFILLEEAQEINTHSLQLNLNYNF
;
A
#
# COMPACT_ATOMS: atom_id res chain seq x y z
N SER A 1 70.85 43.45 -73.55
CA SER A 1 71.15 42.99 -72.22
C SER A 1 69.86 42.71 -71.51
N GLY A 2 69.52 41.44 -71.47
CA GLY A 2 68.37 40.99 -70.69
C GLY A 2 68.75 40.84 -69.24
N ASN A 3 68.06 41.58 -68.33
CA ASN A 3 68.19 41.35 -66.92
C ASN A 3 67.49 40.02 -66.62
N LEU A 4 68.29 39.03 -66.25
CA LEU A 4 67.81 37.77 -65.71
C LEU A 4 67.33 37.99 -64.27
N ASN A 5 66.11 37.60 -63.97
CA ASN A 5 65.62 37.57 -62.58
C ASN A 5 66.49 36.61 -61.78
N SER A 6 67.18 37.09 -60.74
CA SER A 6 68.24 36.34 -60.08
C SER A 6 67.71 35.43 -58.93
N SER A 7 66.44 35.43 -58.70
CA SER A 7 65.85 34.46 -57.73
C SER A 7 64.38 34.17 -58.10
N ALA A 8 64.05 32.92 -58.26
CA ALA A 8 62.66 32.50 -58.30
C ALA A 8 62.06 32.66 -56.91
N THR A 9 61.03 33.47 -56.79
CA THR A 9 60.23 33.52 -55.55
C THR A 9 59.41 32.25 -55.48
N GLN A 10 59.79 31.38 -54.62
CA GLN A 10 59.05 30.16 -54.36
C GLN A 10 57.89 30.46 -53.40
N PHE A 11 56.68 30.26 -53.81
CA PHE A 11 55.50 30.36 -52.96
C PHE A 11 55.12 28.96 -52.57
N SER A 12 55.14 28.65 -51.20
CA SER A 12 54.62 27.40 -50.61
C SER A 12 53.39 27.69 -49.81
N TRP A 13 52.43 26.90 -50.01
CA TRP A 13 51.21 26.94 -49.19
C TRP A 13 50.88 25.53 -48.72
N ASN A 14 50.35 25.41 -47.50
CA ASN A 14 49.83 24.18 -46.97
C ASN A 14 48.30 24.22 -47.08
N TYR A 15 47.76 23.18 -47.68
CA TYR A 15 46.32 22.96 -47.75
C TYR A 15 45.93 22.04 -46.63
N ASP A 16 45.04 22.48 -45.74
CA ASP A 16 44.41 21.70 -44.72
C ASP A 16 42.93 21.54 -45.08
N GLY A 17 42.51 20.30 -45.36
CA GLY A 17 41.12 19.92 -45.64
C GLY A 17 40.55 18.99 -44.57
N THR A 18 41.25 18.84 -43.45
CA THR A 18 40.80 17.98 -42.34
C THR A 18 39.71 18.71 -41.54
N ARG A 19 38.62 18.05 -41.30
CA ARG A 19 37.52 18.62 -40.48
C ARG A 19 37.75 18.28 -39.02
N PRO A 20 37.65 19.24 -38.10
CA PRO A 20 37.78 18.96 -36.67
C PRO A 20 36.69 18.00 -36.17
N SER A 21 37.12 17.02 -35.34
CA SER A 21 36.25 16.09 -34.63
C SER A 21 36.29 16.36 -33.15
N VAL A 22 35.21 16.01 -32.42
CA VAL A 22 35.11 16.15 -30.96
C VAL A 22 34.90 14.79 -30.32
N ILE A 23 35.73 14.47 -29.30
CA ILE A 23 35.52 13.34 -28.40
C ILE A 23 34.93 13.89 -27.10
N ILE A 24 33.75 13.39 -26.72
CA ILE A 24 33.08 13.75 -25.50
C ILE A 24 33.30 12.62 -24.50
N ILE A 25 33.86 12.91 -23.33
CA ILE A 25 34.12 11.96 -22.24
C ILE A 25 33.43 12.47 -20.98
N ALA A 26 32.71 11.60 -20.29
CA ALA A 26 32.25 11.80 -18.92
C ALA A 26 33.11 10.95 -17.96
N ASN A 27 33.54 11.51 -16.84
CA ASN A 27 34.39 10.79 -15.89
C ASN A 27 33.66 9.67 -15.15
N GLN A 28 32.33 9.78 -14.99
CA GLN A 28 31.50 8.87 -14.21
C GLN A 28 30.94 7.71 -15.03
N ILE A 29 30.74 7.91 -16.34
CA ILE A 29 30.03 6.97 -17.20
C ILE A 29 30.68 6.85 -18.59
N VAL A 30 30.32 5.78 -19.30
CA VAL A 30 30.62 5.62 -20.71
C VAL A 30 29.38 5.92 -21.58
N ASN A 31 29.60 6.25 -22.84
CA ASN A 31 28.53 6.46 -23.80
C ASN A 31 27.56 5.26 -23.87
N SER A 32 26.26 5.49 -23.99
CA SER A 32 25.19 4.47 -24.04
C SER A 32 25.04 3.62 -22.80
N SER A 33 25.47 4.12 -21.64
CA SER A 33 25.31 3.46 -20.33
C SER A 33 24.04 3.88 -19.57
N VAL A 34 23.84 3.33 -18.36
CA VAL A 34 22.80 3.76 -17.41
C VAL A 34 23.48 4.36 -16.19
N SER A 35 22.97 5.49 -15.69
CA SER A 35 23.53 6.18 -14.51
C SER A 35 22.46 6.76 -13.61
N ASP A 36 22.80 6.93 -12.33
CA ASP A 36 22.10 7.72 -11.32
C ASP A 36 22.98 8.86 -10.77
N ASP A 37 24.08 9.19 -11.48
CA ASP A 37 24.99 10.27 -11.05
C ASP A 37 24.31 11.62 -11.09
N ALA A 38 24.35 12.37 -9.98
CA ALA A 38 23.71 13.67 -9.84
C ALA A 38 24.28 14.73 -10.82
N PHE A 39 25.50 14.53 -11.30
CA PHE A 39 26.15 15.35 -12.34
C PHE A 39 27.23 14.54 -13.05
N LEU A 40 27.56 14.96 -14.26
CA LEU A 40 28.68 14.43 -15.05
C LEU A 40 29.74 15.51 -15.26
N SER A 41 31.00 15.16 -14.96
CA SER A 41 32.16 15.98 -15.32
C SER A 41 32.59 15.64 -16.72
N LEU A 42 32.41 16.58 -17.63
CA LEU A 42 32.63 16.40 -19.06
C LEU A 42 33.98 16.98 -19.50
N THR A 43 34.60 16.28 -20.45
CA THR A 43 35.75 16.77 -21.18
C THR A 43 35.46 16.66 -22.67
N PHE A 44 35.67 17.74 -23.41
CA PHE A 44 35.59 17.80 -24.89
C PHE A 44 37.01 17.93 -25.43
N THR A 45 37.44 16.94 -26.17
CA THR A 45 38.74 16.93 -26.81
C THR A 45 38.53 17.12 -28.33
N ILE A 46 39.06 18.20 -28.86
CA ILE A 46 38.97 18.55 -30.30
C ILE A 46 40.26 18.11 -30.98
N SER A 47 40.14 17.48 -32.14
CA SER A 47 41.30 16.96 -32.90
C SER A 47 42.26 18.06 -33.37
N GLU A 48 41.78 19.30 -33.49
CA GLU A 48 42.52 20.44 -34.00
C GLU A 48 42.20 21.69 -33.18
N THR A 49 43.13 22.68 -33.18
CA THR A 49 42.93 23.94 -32.46
C THR A 49 41.77 24.74 -33.06
N THR A 50 40.85 25.17 -32.18
CA THR A 50 39.76 26.08 -32.53
C THR A 50 39.69 27.26 -31.53
N GLU A 51 39.21 28.42 -32.02
CA GLU A 51 38.90 29.58 -31.21
C GLU A 51 37.38 29.89 -31.22
N SER A 52 36.61 29.15 -32.02
CA SER A 52 35.18 29.42 -32.24
C SER A 52 34.24 28.44 -31.49
N PHE A 53 34.73 27.38 -30.80
CA PHE A 53 33.90 26.48 -30.04
C PHE A 53 33.45 27.12 -28.73
N VAL A 54 32.13 27.29 -28.57
CA VAL A 54 31.50 27.93 -27.43
C VAL A 54 30.38 27.05 -26.85
N GLU A 55 29.91 27.35 -25.64
CA GLU A 55 28.81 26.62 -24.99
C GLU A 55 27.54 26.54 -25.86
N GLY A 56 27.27 27.60 -26.67
CA GLY A 56 26.11 27.68 -27.56
C GLY A 56 26.13 26.66 -28.73
N ASP A 57 27.28 26.03 -29.04
CA ASP A 57 27.42 24.97 -30.04
C ASP A 57 26.94 23.58 -29.51
N ILE A 58 26.66 23.49 -28.20
CA ILE A 58 26.28 22.25 -27.56
C ILE A 58 24.75 22.22 -27.35
N THR A 59 24.09 21.27 -27.99
CA THR A 59 22.67 21.01 -27.80
C THR A 59 22.49 19.92 -26.74
N LEU A 60 21.59 20.15 -25.77
CA LEU A 60 21.36 19.26 -24.65
C LEU A 60 19.94 18.71 -24.67
N THR A 61 19.77 17.44 -24.24
CA THR A 61 18.48 16.84 -23.96
C THR A 61 18.45 16.35 -22.52
N GLY A 62 17.44 16.81 -21.74
CA GLY A 62 17.15 16.30 -20.40
C GLY A 62 18.14 16.72 -19.33
N GLY A 63 18.68 17.95 -19.41
CA GLY A 63 19.56 18.49 -18.38
C GLY A 63 20.10 19.87 -18.74
N THR A 64 21.01 20.37 -17.90
CA THR A 64 21.66 21.68 -18.06
C THR A 64 23.18 21.57 -18.04
N LEU A 65 23.86 22.44 -18.76
CA LEU A 65 25.32 22.57 -18.74
C LEU A 65 25.71 23.75 -17.83
N SER A 66 26.82 23.63 -17.17
CA SER A 66 27.41 24.70 -16.37
C SER A 66 28.94 24.57 -16.37
N ASN A 67 29.62 25.62 -15.90
CA ASN A 67 31.10 25.65 -15.78
C ASN A 67 31.82 25.31 -17.10
N PHE A 68 31.24 25.70 -18.26
CA PHE A 68 31.93 25.55 -19.56
C PHE A 68 33.17 26.42 -19.58
N ALA A 69 34.33 25.82 -19.81
CA ALA A 69 35.61 26.51 -19.87
C ALA A 69 36.61 25.71 -20.71
N GLY A 70 37.60 26.39 -21.29
CA GLY A 70 38.66 25.77 -22.07
C GLY A 70 39.12 26.64 -23.21
N SER A 71 40.08 26.16 -23.99
CA SER A 71 40.57 26.79 -25.20
C SER A 71 41.33 25.79 -26.07
N GLY A 72 41.48 26.12 -27.36
CA GLY A 72 42.26 25.33 -28.32
C GLY A 72 41.66 23.94 -28.54
N THR A 73 42.26 22.90 -28.02
CA THR A 73 41.83 21.51 -28.21
C THR A 73 41.14 20.89 -27.01
N SER A 74 41.03 21.58 -25.85
CA SER A 74 40.51 21.00 -24.62
C SER A 74 39.54 21.91 -23.90
N TYR A 75 38.31 21.44 -23.67
CA TYR A 75 37.25 22.11 -22.95
C TYR A 75 36.64 21.19 -21.89
N SER A 76 36.06 21.77 -20.89
CA SER A 76 35.38 21.06 -19.82
C SER A 76 34.04 21.70 -19.51
N ALA A 77 33.10 20.92 -18.94
CA ALA A 77 31.84 21.38 -18.41
C ALA A 77 31.27 20.41 -17.38
N THR A 78 30.23 20.84 -16.70
CA THR A 78 29.43 20.00 -15.82
C THR A 78 28.02 19.86 -16.39
N PHE A 79 27.55 18.65 -16.61
CA PHE A 79 26.16 18.37 -16.99
C PHE A 79 25.37 17.91 -15.77
N THR A 80 24.21 18.54 -15.51
CA THR A 80 23.27 18.14 -14.44
C THR A 80 22.01 17.62 -15.10
N PRO A 81 21.68 16.30 -14.94
CA PRO A 81 20.47 15.71 -15.51
C PRO A 81 19.22 16.25 -14.82
N SER A 82 18.10 16.35 -15.55
CA SER A 82 16.77 16.69 -15.06
C SER A 82 15.78 15.57 -15.40
N GLY A 83 15.08 15.04 -14.38
CA GLY A 83 14.14 13.92 -14.54
C GLY A 83 14.78 12.63 -15.04
N ASN A 84 14.04 11.51 -15.00
CA ASN A 84 14.47 10.25 -15.58
C ASN A 84 14.41 10.26 -17.13
N GLY A 85 14.99 9.25 -17.76
CA GLY A 85 14.93 9.05 -19.21
C GLY A 85 16.22 9.34 -19.95
N ASN A 86 16.16 9.28 -21.28
CA ASN A 86 17.32 9.45 -22.16
C ASN A 86 17.88 10.86 -22.08
N LYS A 87 19.20 10.95 -21.92
CA LYS A 87 19.99 12.18 -21.93
C LYS A 87 20.91 12.20 -23.13
N GLN A 88 21.16 13.39 -23.64
CA GLN A 88 22.03 13.54 -24.82
C GLN A 88 22.79 14.86 -24.77
N ILE A 89 24.05 14.81 -25.13
CA ILE A 89 24.91 15.93 -25.42
C ILE A 89 25.28 15.82 -26.89
N LYS A 90 24.90 16.79 -27.69
CA LYS A 90 25.13 16.81 -29.14
C LYS A 90 25.86 18.07 -29.56
N ILE A 91 26.92 17.92 -30.35
CA ILE A 91 27.57 18.99 -31.10
C ILE A 91 27.28 18.71 -32.57
N ALA A 92 26.45 19.56 -33.19
CA ALA A 92 26.07 19.35 -34.57
C ALA A 92 27.26 19.58 -35.52
N ALA A 93 27.21 19.01 -36.71
CA ALA A 93 28.20 19.31 -37.75
C ALA A 93 28.07 20.78 -38.20
N GLY A 94 29.19 21.47 -38.39
CA GLY A 94 29.23 22.80 -38.98
C GLY A 94 28.95 23.95 -38.00
N VAL A 95 28.99 23.72 -36.69
CA VAL A 95 28.73 24.76 -35.66
C VAL A 95 29.98 25.55 -35.27
N PHE A 96 31.17 25.00 -35.44
CA PHE A 96 32.44 25.69 -35.23
C PHE A 96 33.46 25.30 -36.30
N THR A 97 34.60 26.01 -36.37
CA THR A 97 35.67 25.78 -37.35
C THR A 97 37.03 25.63 -36.68
N ASP A 98 37.98 25.00 -37.39
CA ASP A 98 39.41 25.11 -37.11
C ASP A 98 39.98 26.49 -37.52
N ALA A 99 41.27 26.66 -37.37
CA ALA A 99 41.97 27.92 -37.65
C ALA A 99 42.00 28.27 -39.18
N VAL A 100 41.76 27.28 -40.06
CA VAL A 100 41.75 27.49 -41.51
C VAL A 100 40.34 27.50 -42.13
N GLY A 101 39.30 27.30 -41.32
CA GLY A 101 37.91 27.43 -41.74
C GLY A 101 37.20 26.11 -42.08
N ASN A 102 37.79 24.93 -41.83
CA ASN A 102 37.07 23.66 -42.00
C ASN A 102 36.05 23.49 -40.87
N THR A 103 34.80 23.16 -41.22
CA THR A 103 33.71 22.99 -40.25
C THR A 103 33.80 21.62 -39.54
N ASN A 104 33.41 21.56 -38.27
CA ASN A 104 33.46 20.34 -37.47
C ASN A 104 32.54 19.22 -37.97
N LEU A 105 32.88 17.97 -37.56
CA LEU A 105 32.01 16.79 -37.65
C LEU A 105 31.04 16.76 -36.46
N GLU A 106 29.91 16.03 -36.63
CA GLU A 106 28.97 15.78 -35.53
C GLU A 106 29.62 14.92 -34.44
N ALA A 107 29.35 15.26 -33.18
CA ALA A 107 29.68 14.44 -32.01
C ALA A 107 28.44 14.23 -31.10
N LEU A 108 28.31 13.02 -30.58
CA LEU A 108 27.16 12.60 -29.78
C LEU A 108 27.62 11.81 -28.53
N PHE A 109 27.03 12.11 -27.41
CA PHE A 109 27.16 11.35 -26.16
C PHE A 109 25.78 11.21 -25.55
N ASP A 110 25.32 9.97 -25.35
CA ASP A 110 24.00 9.65 -24.83
C ASP A 110 24.07 8.64 -23.70
N TRP A 111 23.07 8.64 -22.83
CA TRP A 111 22.90 7.65 -21.76
C TRP A 111 21.47 7.67 -21.25
N LEU A 112 21.11 6.63 -20.45
CA LEU A 112 19.86 6.57 -19.70
C LEU A 112 20.12 7.03 -18.25
N TYR A 113 19.46 8.10 -17.82
CA TYR A 113 19.50 8.56 -16.44
C TYR A 113 18.29 8.04 -15.67
N LEU A 114 18.52 7.40 -14.53
CA LEU A 114 17.49 6.86 -13.63
C LEU A 114 17.89 7.17 -12.18
N ALA A 115 17.27 8.19 -11.58
CA ALA A 115 17.49 8.59 -10.20
C ALA A 115 17.06 7.50 -9.21
N ASP A 116 17.51 7.57 -7.96
CA ASP A 116 17.02 6.69 -6.88
C ASP A 116 15.48 6.76 -6.84
N PRO A 117 14.74 5.63 -7.06
CA PRO A 117 13.29 5.63 -7.12
C PRO A 117 12.64 6.07 -5.79
N PHE A 118 13.34 5.96 -4.66
CA PHE A 118 12.85 6.40 -3.37
C PHE A 118 13.04 7.89 -3.10
N THR A 119 13.65 8.66 -4.02
CA THR A 119 13.62 10.12 -3.99
C THR A 119 12.31 10.67 -4.56
N ASN A 120 11.54 9.87 -5.29
CA ASN A 120 10.22 10.23 -5.80
C ASN A 120 9.15 9.92 -4.73
N PRO A 121 8.44 10.95 -4.17
CA PRO A 121 7.44 10.76 -3.12
C PRO A 121 6.24 9.90 -3.53
N GLU A 122 5.90 9.86 -4.82
CA GLU A 122 4.81 9.05 -5.36
C GLU A 122 5.17 7.57 -5.37
N THR A 123 6.39 7.24 -5.81
CA THR A 123 6.91 5.87 -5.75
C THR A 123 6.97 5.37 -4.31
N VAL A 124 7.45 6.20 -3.38
CA VAL A 124 7.46 5.87 -1.95
C VAL A 124 6.06 5.62 -1.42
N ALA A 125 5.09 6.49 -1.76
CA ALA A 125 3.70 6.36 -1.35
C ALA A 125 3.10 5.07 -1.89
N MET A 126 3.20 4.81 -3.18
CA MET A 126 2.66 3.61 -3.82
C MET A 126 3.16 2.31 -3.16
N VAL A 127 4.47 2.20 -2.86
CA VAL A 127 5.03 0.98 -2.25
C VAL A 127 4.62 0.86 -0.78
N LYS A 128 4.55 1.97 -0.04
CA LYS A 128 4.08 1.99 1.36
C LYS A 128 2.59 1.69 1.47
N ASP A 129 1.77 2.17 0.56
CA ASP A 129 0.31 1.95 0.57
C ASP A 129 -0.03 0.47 0.43
N GLN A 130 0.73 -0.32 -0.32
CA GLN A 130 0.57 -1.77 -0.39
C GLN A 130 0.68 -2.43 0.99
N VAL A 131 1.62 -1.95 1.82
CA VAL A 131 1.80 -2.44 3.19
C VAL A 131 0.65 -1.98 4.09
N ILE A 132 0.25 -0.71 3.98
CA ILE A 132 -0.85 -0.14 4.77
C ILE A 132 -2.16 -0.86 4.48
N LEU A 133 -2.49 -1.12 3.21
CA LEU A 133 -3.69 -1.89 2.84
C LEU A 133 -3.67 -3.28 3.47
N ALA A 134 -2.52 -3.98 3.44
CA ALA A 134 -2.39 -5.28 4.07
C ALA A 134 -2.52 -5.23 5.61
N GLU A 135 -1.96 -4.20 6.27
CA GLU A 135 -2.10 -3.99 7.72
C GLU A 135 -3.55 -3.68 8.11
N GLN A 136 -4.24 -2.82 7.34
CA GLN A 136 -5.64 -2.49 7.57
C GLN A 136 -6.54 -3.72 7.40
N THR A 137 -6.33 -4.52 6.37
CA THR A 137 -7.06 -5.77 6.14
C THR A 137 -6.91 -6.73 7.33
N LEU A 138 -5.69 -6.93 7.83
CA LEU A 138 -5.41 -7.75 9.00
C LEU A 138 -6.15 -7.24 10.26
N GLN A 139 -6.17 -5.93 10.49
CA GLN A 139 -6.88 -5.31 11.61
C GLN A 139 -8.40 -5.48 11.48
N ARG A 140 -8.98 -5.20 10.31
CA ARG A 140 -10.43 -5.32 10.06
C ARG A 140 -10.94 -6.73 10.25
N THR A 141 -10.20 -7.73 9.76
CA THR A 141 -10.53 -9.14 9.96
C THR A 141 -10.66 -9.50 11.43
N ARG A 142 -9.71 -9.07 12.25
CA ARG A 142 -9.75 -9.27 13.71
C ARG A 142 -10.94 -8.55 14.35
N ASP A 143 -11.15 -7.29 13.99
CA ASP A 143 -12.19 -6.44 14.60
C ASP A 143 -13.60 -6.96 14.30
N THR A 144 -13.83 -7.52 13.11
CA THR A 144 -15.08 -8.20 12.73
C THR A 144 -15.41 -9.35 13.70
N VAL A 145 -14.44 -10.21 14.01
CA VAL A 145 -14.63 -11.32 14.95
C VAL A 145 -14.80 -10.81 16.38
N ILE A 146 -14.07 -9.78 16.80
CA ILE A 146 -14.23 -9.17 18.12
C ILE A 146 -15.67 -8.66 18.32
N GLN A 147 -16.24 -8.03 17.30
CA GLN A 147 -17.64 -7.57 17.37
C GLN A 147 -18.62 -8.74 17.48
N ARG A 148 -18.38 -9.85 16.76
CA ARG A 148 -19.17 -11.09 16.95
C ARG A 148 -19.09 -11.59 18.39
N LEU A 149 -17.88 -11.67 18.96
CA LEU A 149 -17.69 -12.12 20.34
C LEU A 149 -18.36 -11.18 21.37
N ASN A 150 -18.31 -9.86 21.14
CA ASN A 150 -19.01 -8.88 21.96
C ASN A 150 -20.54 -9.04 21.89
N TYR A 151 -21.08 -9.37 20.72
CA TYR A 151 -22.49 -9.69 20.55
C TYR A 151 -22.87 -10.94 21.36
N ILE A 152 -22.13 -12.05 21.21
CA ILE A 152 -22.37 -13.31 21.92
C ILE A 152 -22.39 -13.13 23.44
N ARG A 153 -21.47 -12.32 23.98
CA ARG A 153 -21.39 -12.00 25.41
C ARG A 153 -22.57 -11.13 25.89
N SER A 154 -23.27 -10.48 25.00
CA SER A 154 -24.40 -9.59 25.31
C SER A 154 -25.75 -10.29 25.28
N THR A 155 -25.83 -11.49 24.70
CA THR A 155 -27.07 -12.25 24.53
C THR A 155 -27.11 -13.49 25.41
N ASP A 156 -28.33 -13.92 25.84
CA ASP A 156 -28.49 -15.14 26.63
C ASP A 156 -28.19 -16.39 25.77
N PRO A 157 -27.26 -17.28 26.20
CA PRO A 157 -26.88 -18.47 25.42
C PRO A 157 -28.03 -19.43 25.11
N SER A 158 -29.15 -19.37 25.83
CA SER A 158 -30.32 -20.27 25.67
C SER A 158 -31.17 -19.98 24.43
N SER A 159 -30.89 -18.89 23.68
CA SER A 159 -31.76 -18.37 22.63
C SER A 159 -31.32 -18.71 21.20
N TYR A 160 -30.30 -19.55 20.97
CA TYR A 160 -29.72 -19.75 19.65
C TYR A 160 -30.35 -20.90 18.85
N GLN A 161 -30.80 -20.64 17.62
CA GLN A 161 -31.23 -21.64 16.61
C GLN A 161 -30.85 -21.19 15.19
N GLY A 162 -30.58 -22.15 14.28
CA GLY A 162 -29.92 -22.02 12.98
C GLY A 162 -30.54 -21.10 11.90
N ILE A 163 -29.84 -20.87 10.78
CA ILE A 163 -30.14 -19.89 9.70
C ILE A 163 -30.28 -20.57 8.35
N SER A 164 -31.13 -20.02 7.45
CA SER A 164 -30.99 -20.14 6.00
C SER A 164 -30.40 -18.83 5.43
N LEU A 165 -29.32 -18.93 4.66
CA LEU A 165 -28.69 -17.81 3.97
C LEU A 165 -29.06 -17.80 2.50
N ASN A 166 -29.56 -16.68 2.01
CA ASN A 166 -29.67 -16.39 0.58
C ASN A 166 -28.79 -15.19 0.24
N TYR A 167 -27.66 -15.47 -0.42
CA TYR A 167 -26.77 -14.42 -0.92
C TYR A 167 -26.99 -14.26 -2.42
N ASN A 168 -27.36 -13.04 -2.85
CA ASN A 168 -27.58 -12.68 -4.26
C ASN A 168 -26.45 -11.79 -4.80
N GLY A 169 -25.20 -12.03 -4.37
CA GLY A 169 -24.04 -11.29 -4.85
C GLY A 169 -23.36 -11.92 -6.06
N THR A 170 -22.45 -11.19 -6.68
CA THR A 170 -21.69 -11.62 -7.86
C THR A 170 -20.39 -12.37 -7.55
N ASN A 171 -20.06 -12.59 -6.28
CA ASN A 171 -18.85 -13.31 -5.89
C ASN A 171 -19.11 -14.82 -5.82
N GLU A 172 -18.48 -15.59 -6.72
CA GLU A 172 -18.64 -17.03 -6.84
C GLU A 172 -18.24 -17.78 -5.56
N VAL A 173 -17.17 -17.37 -4.89
CA VAL A 173 -16.67 -18.01 -3.66
C VAL A 173 -17.68 -17.89 -2.52
N ILE A 174 -18.29 -16.70 -2.34
CA ILE A 174 -19.32 -16.50 -1.32
C ILE A 174 -20.62 -17.24 -1.69
N MET A 175 -20.96 -17.34 -2.97
CA MET A 175 -22.11 -18.13 -3.43
C MET A 175 -21.92 -19.62 -3.15
N GLU A 176 -20.77 -20.21 -3.49
CA GLU A 176 -20.45 -21.62 -3.20
C GLU A 176 -20.41 -21.90 -1.70
N LEU A 177 -19.85 -20.99 -0.90
CA LEU A 177 -19.84 -21.11 0.56
C LEU A 177 -21.26 -21.02 1.13
N THR A 178 -22.10 -20.11 0.64
CA THR A 178 -23.49 -19.98 1.07
C THR A 178 -24.29 -21.23 0.77
N GLU A 179 -24.09 -21.85 -0.42
CA GLU A 179 -24.72 -23.10 -0.79
C GLU A 179 -24.19 -24.27 0.05
N THR A 180 -22.88 -24.34 0.27
CA THR A 180 -22.24 -25.35 1.10
C THR A 180 -22.70 -25.26 2.55
N PHE A 181 -22.75 -24.06 3.13
CA PHE A 181 -23.27 -23.82 4.48
C PHE A 181 -24.78 -24.06 4.56
N GLY A 182 -25.55 -23.67 3.54
CA GLY A 182 -26.97 -23.98 3.45
C GLY A 182 -27.26 -25.47 3.48
N ASN A 183 -26.44 -26.26 2.77
CA ASN A 183 -26.52 -27.71 2.78
C ASN A 183 -26.06 -28.34 4.10
N MET A 184 -25.05 -27.76 4.78
CA MET A 184 -24.60 -28.17 6.12
C MET A 184 -25.64 -27.90 7.21
N VAL A 185 -26.40 -26.81 7.09
CA VAL A 185 -27.47 -26.44 8.06
C VAL A 185 -28.70 -27.36 7.96
N ASN A 186 -28.90 -28.04 6.83
CA ASN A 186 -29.99 -28.99 6.63
C ASN A 186 -29.72 -30.40 7.22
N PHE A 187 -28.54 -30.63 7.86
CA PHE A 187 -28.36 -31.86 8.64
C PHE A 187 -29.13 -31.77 9.96
N GLU A 188 -29.90 -32.79 10.30
CA GLU A 188 -30.53 -32.97 11.63
C GLU A 188 -29.41 -33.12 12.67
N PHE A 189 -29.02 -31.99 13.31
CA PHE A 189 -28.11 -32.01 14.44
C PHE A 189 -28.89 -32.25 15.74
N ASP A 190 -28.27 -33.00 16.65
CA ASP A 190 -28.76 -33.19 18.02
C ASP A 190 -29.08 -31.79 18.63
N PRO A 191 -30.29 -31.59 19.18
CA PRO A 191 -30.74 -30.30 19.73
C PRO A 191 -29.84 -29.75 20.86
N LEU A 192 -28.94 -30.55 21.41
CA LEU A 192 -27.99 -30.14 22.46
C LEU A 192 -26.80 -29.33 21.96
N TYR A 193 -26.53 -29.30 20.63
CA TYR A 193 -25.34 -28.65 20.01
C TYR A 193 -25.71 -27.82 18.81
N LYS A 194 -26.32 -26.64 19.03
CA LYS A 194 -26.76 -25.74 17.96
C LYS A 194 -25.59 -24.92 17.39
N TRP A 195 -25.53 -24.81 16.07
CA TRP A 195 -24.64 -23.91 15.35
C TRP A 195 -25.34 -22.58 15.14
N ASN A 196 -24.59 -21.48 15.30
CA ASN A 196 -25.03 -20.13 14.95
C ASN A 196 -24.32 -19.73 13.66
N VAL A 197 -25.04 -19.10 12.76
CA VAL A 197 -24.48 -18.48 11.55
C VAL A 197 -24.65 -16.98 11.67
N TRP A 198 -23.64 -16.24 11.22
CA TRP A 198 -23.65 -14.80 11.27
C TRP A 198 -22.98 -14.20 10.02
N THR A 199 -23.36 -12.99 9.66
CA THR A 199 -22.71 -12.22 8.60
C THR A 199 -22.43 -10.81 9.06
N SER A 200 -21.39 -10.20 8.52
CA SER A 200 -20.98 -8.83 8.79
C SER A 200 -20.53 -8.17 7.50
N GLY A 201 -20.92 -6.92 7.30
CA GLY A 201 -20.43 -6.07 6.23
C GLY A 201 -19.91 -4.77 6.81
N ALA A 202 -18.81 -4.24 6.27
CA ALA A 202 -18.25 -2.95 6.66
C ALA A 202 -17.75 -2.17 5.45
N ILE A 203 -17.86 -0.85 5.51
CA ILE A 203 -17.22 0.09 4.60
C ILE A 203 -16.40 1.04 5.46
N THR A 204 -15.13 1.21 5.10
CA THR A 204 -14.19 2.10 5.77
C THR A 204 -13.64 3.09 4.78
N TYR A 205 -13.64 4.36 5.14
CA TYR A 205 -12.94 5.43 4.45
C TYR A 205 -11.83 5.95 5.35
N GLY A 206 -10.72 6.39 4.76
CA GLY A 206 -9.61 6.93 5.50
C GLY A 206 -8.72 7.82 4.66
N ASP A 207 -7.94 8.63 5.36
CA ASP A 207 -6.94 9.50 4.77
C ASP A 207 -5.58 9.13 5.32
N ILE A 208 -4.60 8.96 4.43
CA ILE A 208 -3.21 8.77 4.77
C ILE A 208 -2.50 10.09 4.53
N SER A 209 -1.91 10.63 5.59
CA SER A 209 -1.30 11.97 5.56
C SER A 209 -0.03 12.05 4.71
N SER A 210 0.18 13.20 4.06
CA SER A 210 1.43 13.52 3.38
C SER A 210 2.57 13.72 4.39
N GLN A 211 3.77 13.30 3.99
CA GLN A 211 5.03 13.52 4.72
C GLN A 211 6.11 14.05 3.78
N ASN A 212 7.27 14.48 4.29
CA ASN A 212 8.36 15.03 3.48
C ASN A 212 8.82 14.13 2.32
N THR A 213 8.72 12.82 2.49
CA THR A 213 9.17 11.80 1.50
C THR A 213 8.04 11.01 0.88
N ARG A 214 6.77 11.40 1.11
CA ARG A 214 5.59 10.66 0.68
C ARG A 214 4.42 11.59 0.46
N ILE A 215 3.70 11.45 -0.64
CA ILE A 215 2.40 12.09 -0.83
C ILE A 215 1.30 11.37 -0.05
N GLY A 216 0.25 12.09 0.31
CA GLY A 216 -0.94 11.51 0.95
C GLY A 216 -1.86 10.82 -0.04
N SER A 217 -2.70 9.92 0.47
CA SER A 217 -3.67 9.18 -0.33
C SER A 217 -4.98 8.96 0.44
N GLU A 218 -6.07 8.80 -0.31
CA GLU A 218 -7.37 8.39 0.20
C GLU A 218 -7.45 6.86 0.21
N LEU A 219 -8.12 6.32 1.21
CA LEU A 219 -8.28 4.89 1.44
C LEU A 219 -9.77 4.52 1.46
N GLU A 220 -10.13 3.48 0.72
CA GLU A 220 -11.44 2.83 0.82
C GLU A 220 -11.26 1.32 1.06
N ILE A 221 -11.99 0.75 2.04
CA ILE A 221 -12.01 -0.69 2.32
C ILE A 221 -13.45 -1.17 2.42
N LYS A 222 -13.76 -2.26 1.74
CA LYS A 222 -15.05 -2.95 1.77
C LYS A 222 -14.84 -4.38 2.23
N ASP A 223 -15.50 -4.76 3.30
CA ASP A 223 -15.40 -6.06 3.92
C ASP A 223 -16.75 -6.76 3.93
N ILE A 224 -16.74 -8.06 3.68
CA ILE A 224 -17.86 -8.95 3.94
C ILE A 224 -17.35 -10.22 4.61
N ALA A 225 -18.00 -10.63 5.69
CA ALA A 225 -17.65 -11.81 6.44
C ALA A 225 -18.87 -12.71 6.65
N LEU A 226 -18.61 -14.01 6.61
CA LEU A 226 -19.56 -15.06 6.96
C LEU A 226 -18.90 -15.97 7.99
N GLY A 227 -19.62 -16.30 9.06
CA GLY A 227 -19.08 -17.15 10.11
C GLY A 227 -20.11 -18.05 10.73
N ILE A 228 -19.59 -19.11 11.33
CA ILE A 228 -20.33 -20.08 12.11
C ILE A 228 -19.66 -20.24 13.48
N ASP A 229 -20.46 -20.38 14.53
CA ASP A 229 -19.96 -20.71 15.86
C ASP A 229 -20.93 -21.60 16.64
N ARG A 230 -20.41 -22.25 17.66
CA ARG A 230 -21.23 -23.02 18.59
C ARG A 230 -20.64 -23.04 20.00
N ASN A 231 -21.49 -23.15 20.99
CA ASN A 231 -21.10 -23.46 22.35
C ASN A 231 -20.78 -24.97 22.45
N TYR A 232 -19.50 -25.29 22.69
CA TYR A 232 -19.08 -26.65 23.00
C TYR A 232 -19.44 -27.03 24.41
N SER A 233 -19.44 -26.06 25.34
CA SER A 233 -19.97 -26.17 26.70
C SER A 233 -20.58 -24.83 27.10
N LYS A 234 -21.14 -24.75 28.32
CA LYS A 234 -21.65 -23.47 28.87
C LYS A 234 -20.58 -22.37 28.98
N ASP A 235 -19.31 -22.77 29.09
CA ASP A 235 -18.19 -21.85 29.33
C ASP A 235 -17.22 -21.75 28.12
N TYR A 236 -17.47 -22.49 27.00
CA TYR A 236 -16.56 -22.53 25.88
C TYR A 236 -17.30 -22.51 24.54
N LEU A 237 -16.95 -21.51 23.73
CA LEU A 237 -17.43 -21.33 22.37
C LEU A 237 -16.25 -21.43 21.39
N ILE A 238 -16.49 -22.07 20.25
CA ILE A 238 -15.59 -22.13 19.11
C ILE A 238 -16.31 -21.65 17.85
N GLY A 239 -15.60 -20.92 17.00
CA GLY A 239 -16.13 -20.44 15.73
C GLY A 239 -15.10 -20.40 14.62
N LEU A 240 -15.63 -20.35 13.40
CA LEU A 240 -14.89 -20.16 12.15
C LEU A 240 -15.56 -19.06 11.35
N SER A 241 -14.77 -18.25 10.65
CA SER A 241 -15.29 -17.30 9.67
C SER A 241 -14.39 -17.18 8.47
N ILE A 242 -15.00 -16.81 7.35
CA ILE A 242 -14.32 -16.40 6.13
C ILE A 242 -14.68 -14.94 5.87
N GLN A 243 -13.70 -14.15 5.45
CA GLN A 243 -13.88 -12.75 5.12
C GLN A 243 -13.21 -12.45 3.78
N GLU A 244 -13.94 -11.77 2.92
CA GLU A 244 -13.41 -11.11 1.73
C GLU A 244 -13.27 -9.62 2.04
N SER A 245 -12.12 -9.05 1.67
CA SER A 245 -11.87 -7.61 1.77
C SER A 245 -11.36 -7.09 0.44
N ARG A 246 -11.89 -5.94 0.02
CA ARG A 246 -11.42 -5.17 -1.13
C ARG A 246 -11.02 -3.81 -0.65
N SER A 247 -9.81 -3.39 -0.97
CA SER A 247 -9.30 -2.09 -0.58
C SER A 247 -8.63 -1.38 -1.74
N GLU A 248 -8.68 -0.06 -1.68
CA GLU A 248 -8.11 0.83 -2.68
C GLU A 248 -7.40 1.99 -2.00
N SER A 249 -6.25 2.40 -2.55
CA SER A 249 -5.56 3.62 -2.17
C SER A 249 -5.24 4.45 -3.41
N VAL A 250 -5.62 5.74 -3.36
CA VAL A 250 -5.48 6.69 -4.48
C VAL A 250 -5.00 8.03 -3.94
N PRO A 251 -3.89 8.61 -4.44
CA PRO A 251 -3.48 9.96 -4.10
C PRO A 251 -4.35 10.99 -4.82
N GLN A 252 -4.45 12.21 -4.26
CA GLN A 252 -5.26 13.28 -4.83
C GLN A 252 -4.88 13.66 -6.27
N ASN A 253 -3.61 13.51 -6.65
CA ASN A 253 -3.12 13.79 -8.01
C ASN A 253 -3.31 12.61 -8.98
N ASN A 254 -3.87 11.48 -8.55
CA ASN A 254 -4.05 10.25 -9.33
C ASN A 254 -2.77 9.70 -10.00
N SER A 255 -1.59 10.00 -9.45
CA SER A 255 -0.30 9.55 -10.01
C SER A 255 -0.09 8.04 -9.90
N TYR A 256 -0.77 7.39 -8.97
CA TYR A 256 -0.84 5.93 -8.86
C TYR A 256 -2.22 5.48 -8.37
N ARG A 257 -2.45 4.17 -8.40
CA ARG A 257 -3.60 3.53 -7.79
C ARG A 257 -3.19 2.13 -7.36
N VAL A 258 -3.52 1.76 -6.13
CA VAL A 258 -3.25 0.44 -5.56
C VAL A 258 -4.56 -0.18 -5.13
N PHE A 259 -4.82 -1.40 -5.56
CA PHE A 259 -5.92 -2.24 -5.11
C PHE A 259 -5.37 -3.41 -4.30
N SER A 260 -6.13 -3.91 -3.36
CA SER A 260 -5.83 -5.16 -2.67
C SER A 260 -7.11 -5.94 -2.43
N ASP A 261 -7.16 -7.14 -2.98
CA ASP A 261 -8.17 -8.14 -2.68
C ASP A 261 -7.61 -9.15 -1.69
N SER A 262 -8.40 -9.59 -0.73
CA SER A 262 -7.99 -10.60 0.23
C SER A 262 -9.10 -11.57 0.56
N LEU A 263 -8.70 -12.82 0.82
CA LEU A 263 -9.56 -13.85 1.37
C LEU A 263 -8.93 -14.36 2.67
N THR A 264 -9.68 -14.31 3.78
CA THR A 264 -9.18 -14.63 5.11
C THR A 264 -10.03 -15.69 5.78
N LEU A 265 -9.37 -16.71 6.31
CA LEU A 265 -9.96 -17.70 7.20
C LEU A 265 -9.59 -17.36 8.64
N THR A 266 -10.58 -17.32 9.53
CA THR A 266 -10.38 -17.03 10.95
C THR A 266 -11.01 -18.11 11.82
N ASN A 267 -10.22 -18.64 12.76
CA ASN A 267 -10.69 -19.48 13.84
C ASN A 267 -10.69 -18.64 15.12
N TYR A 268 -11.75 -18.75 15.93
CA TYR A 268 -11.86 -18.00 17.18
C TYR A 268 -12.49 -18.82 18.30
N HIS A 269 -12.10 -18.47 19.51
CA HIS A 269 -12.51 -19.12 20.75
C HIS A 269 -12.92 -18.09 21.80
N ASN A 270 -13.92 -18.40 22.59
CA ASN A 270 -14.30 -17.61 23.75
C ASN A 270 -14.48 -18.52 24.97
N ILE A 271 -13.79 -18.21 26.04
CA ILE A 271 -13.80 -18.98 27.30
C ILE A 271 -14.35 -18.08 28.39
N SER A 272 -15.43 -18.50 29.03
CA SER A 272 -15.96 -17.86 30.24
C SER A 272 -15.20 -18.39 31.46
N LEU A 273 -14.47 -17.52 32.14
CA LEU A 273 -13.79 -17.84 33.38
C LEU A 273 -14.77 -17.83 34.53
N ASN A 274 -15.75 -16.97 34.45
CA ASN A 274 -16.91 -16.88 35.37
C ASN A 274 -18.01 -16.04 34.65
N LYS A 275 -19.08 -15.70 35.39
CA LYS A 275 -20.22 -14.94 34.81
C LYS A 275 -19.87 -13.60 34.22
N ASN A 276 -18.74 -13.01 34.63
CA ASN A 276 -18.36 -11.62 34.27
C ASN A 276 -17.01 -11.51 33.56
N GLN A 277 -16.27 -12.62 33.41
CA GLN A 277 -14.92 -12.58 32.86
C GLN A 277 -14.75 -13.57 31.72
N TYR A 278 -14.17 -13.10 30.65
CA TYR A 278 -13.98 -13.86 29.40
C TYR A 278 -12.56 -13.68 28.85
N VAL A 279 -12.02 -14.76 28.33
CA VAL A 279 -10.78 -14.75 27.51
C VAL A 279 -11.15 -15.21 26.12
N ASP A 280 -10.67 -14.51 25.13
CA ASP A 280 -10.81 -14.92 23.74
C ASP A 280 -9.47 -15.07 23.03
N PHE A 281 -9.45 -15.96 22.04
CA PHE A 281 -8.34 -16.21 21.15
C PHE A 281 -8.85 -16.13 19.72
N ILE A 282 -8.09 -15.44 18.86
CA ILE A 282 -8.40 -15.29 17.44
C ILE A 282 -7.14 -15.63 16.65
N PHE A 283 -7.29 -16.50 15.64
CA PHE A 283 -6.21 -16.89 14.72
C PHE A 283 -6.71 -16.73 13.30
N SER A 284 -6.00 -15.95 12.49
CA SER A 284 -6.37 -15.68 11.10
C SER A 284 -5.21 -16.01 10.17
N TYR A 285 -5.55 -16.52 9.01
CA TYR A 285 -4.69 -16.63 7.84
C TYR A 285 -5.41 -16.00 6.65
N GLY A 286 -4.72 -15.09 5.94
CA GLY A 286 -5.26 -14.44 4.76
C GLY A 286 -4.28 -14.44 3.60
N GLU A 287 -4.81 -14.61 2.40
CA GLU A 287 -4.11 -14.40 1.14
C GLU A 287 -4.43 -13.00 0.62
N LEU A 288 -3.44 -12.35 0.01
CA LEU A 288 -3.51 -11.01 -0.54
C LEU A 288 -3.12 -11.06 -2.01
N ASN A 289 -3.91 -10.43 -2.84
CA ASN A 289 -3.54 -10.06 -4.19
C ASN A 289 -3.60 -8.53 -4.30
N ILE A 290 -2.47 -7.92 -4.63
CA ILE A 290 -2.30 -6.47 -4.71
C ILE A 290 -1.94 -6.14 -6.14
N ASP A 291 -2.79 -5.39 -6.82
CA ASP A 291 -2.54 -4.91 -8.17
C ASP A 291 -2.60 -3.38 -8.22
N GLY A 292 -2.10 -2.82 -9.28
CA GLY A 292 -2.16 -1.38 -9.43
C GLY A 292 -1.43 -0.84 -10.65
N ARG A 293 -1.37 0.49 -10.67
CA ARG A 293 -0.68 1.23 -11.72
C ARG A 293 0.00 2.47 -11.14
N ARG A 294 1.11 2.84 -11.77
CA ARG A 294 1.84 4.09 -11.52
C ARG A 294 2.01 4.83 -12.84
N TYR A 295 1.89 6.15 -12.78
CA TYR A 295 2.23 7.01 -13.90
C TYR A 295 3.64 7.58 -13.69
N ALA A 296 4.56 7.25 -14.59
CA ALA A 296 5.91 7.77 -14.60
C ALA A 296 5.94 9.06 -15.44
N GLU A 297 5.95 10.21 -14.76
CA GLU A 297 5.77 11.53 -15.39
C GLU A 297 6.89 11.85 -16.38
N ASP A 298 8.16 11.61 -15.99
CA ASP A 298 9.34 11.93 -16.77
C ASP A 298 9.35 11.26 -18.15
N THR A 299 8.83 10.02 -18.23
CA THR A 299 8.76 9.25 -19.48
C THR A 299 7.34 9.12 -20.03
N SER A 300 6.35 9.72 -19.36
CA SER A 300 4.92 9.66 -19.73
C SER A 300 4.39 8.23 -19.89
N GLN A 301 4.85 7.30 -19.05
CA GLN A 301 4.51 5.88 -19.11
C GLN A 301 3.52 5.50 -18.00
N SER A 302 2.54 4.65 -18.33
CA SER A 302 1.68 3.99 -17.35
C SER A 302 2.20 2.58 -17.09
N LEU A 303 2.67 2.30 -15.88
CA LEU A 303 3.27 1.05 -15.46
C LEU A 303 2.31 0.32 -14.53
N THR A 304 2.00 -0.93 -14.85
CA THR A 304 1.09 -1.78 -14.05
C THR A 304 1.88 -2.84 -13.31
N PHE A 305 1.33 -3.34 -12.21
CA PHE A 305 1.93 -4.41 -11.42
C PHE A 305 0.86 -5.31 -10.81
N ASP A 306 1.31 -6.51 -10.44
CA ASP A 306 0.58 -7.51 -9.66
C ASP A 306 1.53 -8.08 -8.60
N ARG A 307 1.04 -8.25 -7.37
CA ARG A 307 1.84 -8.66 -6.22
C ARG A 307 1.04 -9.56 -5.29
N ASP A 308 1.43 -10.80 -5.14
CA ASP A 308 0.87 -11.67 -4.13
C ASP A 308 1.45 -11.44 -2.74
N GLY A 309 0.66 -11.78 -1.73
CA GLY A 309 1.07 -11.81 -0.34
C GLY A 309 0.22 -12.74 0.50
N HIS A 310 0.60 -12.88 1.75
CA HIS A 310 -0.20 -13.55 2.77
C HIS A 310 0.12 -13.00 4.15
N TYR A 311 -0.80 -13.19 5.08
CA TYR A 311 -0.59 -12.79 6.46
C TYR A 311 -1.12 -13.81 7.46
N TYR A 312 -0.55 -13.76 8.66
CA TYR A 312 -1.00 -14.47 9.84
C TYR A 312 -1.26 -13.47 10.95
N ASN A 313 -2.31 -13.70 11.72
CA ASN A 313 -2.64 -12.91 12.89
C ASN A 313 -3.04 -13.80 14.04
N SER A 314 -2.58 -13.45 15.25
CA SER A 314 -3.01 -14.05 16.51
C SER A 314 -3.35 -12.95 17.49
N SER A 315 -4.44 -13.14 18.22
CA SER A 315 -4.91 -12.16 19.19
C SER A 315 -5.44 -12.86 20.44
N ILE A 316 -5.11 -12.29 21.59
CA ILE A 316 -5.62 -12.73 22.89
C ILE A 316 -6.28 -11.53 23.56
N GLY A 317 -7.55 -11.68 23.94
CA GLY A 317 -8.32 -10.66 24.63
C GLY A 317 -8.79 -11.11 26.01
N PHE A 318 -8.77 -10.19 26.96
CA PHE A 318 -9.44 -10.33 28.26
C PHE A 318 -10.54 -9.28 28.35
N ASN A 319 -11.72 -9.69 28.81
CA ASN A 319 -12.90 -8.83 28.92
C ASN A 319 -13.55 -9.05 30.30
N HIS A 320 -13.97 -7.96 30.94
CA HIS A 320 -14.65 -7.97 32.20
C HIS A 320 -15.97 -7.22 32.10
N GLN A 321 -17.06 -7.84 32.51
CA GLN A 321 -18.39 -7.20 32.56
C GLN A 321 -18.68 -6.73 34.01
N THR A 322 -19.06 -5.48 34.13
CA THR A 322 -19.47 -4.90 35.43
C THR A 322 -20.61 -3.90 35.19
N GLU A 323 -21.26 -3.49 36.25
CA GLU A 323 -22.30 -2.47 36.22
C GLU A 323 -21.78 -1.15 36.78
N PHE A 324 -22.12 -0.07 36.12
CA PHE A 324 -21.80 1.29 36.55
C PHE A 324 -22.98 2.22 36.24
N LEU A 325 -23.56 2.84 37.28
CA LEU A 325 -24.70 3.76 37.18
C LEU A 325 -25.87 3.23 36.31
N ASN A 326 -26.26 1.96 36.49
CA ASN A 326 -27.28 1.25 35.73
C ASN A 326 -26.93 0.99 34.25
N TYR A 327 -25.67 1.21 33.86
CA TYR A 327 -25.12 0.82 32.56
C TYR A 327 -24.23 -0.40 32.72
N GLN A 328 -24.18 -1.26 31.73
CA GLN A 328 -23.19 -2.31 31.64
C GLN A 328 -21.89 -1.72 31.11
N LEU A 329 -20.82 -1.78 31.91
CA LEU A 329 -19.48 -1.35 31.57
C LEU A 329 -18.61 -2.58 31.38
N ASN A 330 -17.91 -2.66 30.21
CA ASN A 330 -17.06 -3.80 29.88
C ASN A 330 -15.64 -3.29 29.54
N PRO A 331 -14.75 -3.13 30.54
CA PRO A 331 -13.35 -2.89 30.28
C PRO A 331 -12.70 -4.12 29.64
N TYR A 332 -11.76 -3.88 28.73
CA TYR A 332 -11.03 -4.94 28.03
C TYR A 332 -9.56 -4.58 27.78
N GLY A 333 -8.76 -5.62 27.63
CA GLY A 333 -7.38 -5.54 27.16
C GLY A 333 -7.13 -6.62 26.10
N ARG A 334 -6.27 -6.31 25.12
CA ARG A 334 -5.97 -7.21 24.02
C ARG A 334 -4.53 -7.07 23.56
N VAL A 335 -3.88 -8.19 23.28
CA VAL A 335 -2.58 -8.27 22.66
C VAL A 335 -2.74 -8.89 21.29
N ASN A 336 -2.15 -8.26 20.27
CA ASN A 336 -2.18 -8.70 18.90
C ASN A 336 -0.75 -8.90 18.41
N ILE A 337 -0.53 -9.95 17.65
CA ILE A 337 0.71 -10.22 16.92
C ILE A 337 0.36 -10.72 15.53
N GLY A 338 1.15 -10.33 14.54
CA GLY A 338 0.93 -10.73 13.15
C GLY A 338 2.20 -10.67 12.32
N ARG A 339 2.11 -11.24 11.16
CA ARG A 339 3.17 -11.18 10.16
C ARG A 339 2.56 -11.13 8.76
N ILE A 340 3.01 -10.15 7.98
CA ILE A 340 2.63 -9.95 6.58
C ILE A 340 3.85 -10.28 5.73
N LYS A 341 3.66 -11.05 4.67
CA LYS A 341 4.69 -11.35 3.68
C LYS A 341 4.17 -10.99 2.30
N LEU A 342 4.85 -10.07 1.64
CA LEU A 342 4.57 -9.64 0.28
C LEU A 342 5.69 -10.14 -0.62
N LYS A 343 5.36 -10.79 -1.74
CA LYS A 343 6.34 -11.27 -2.72
C LYS A 343 6.99 -10.10 -3.46
N ALA A 344 8.14 -10.34 -4.07
CA ALA A 344 8.72 -9.43 -5.04
C ALA A 344 7.85 -9.39 -6.30
N TYR A 345 7.83 -8.24 -6.98
CA TYR A 345 7.14 -8.09 -8.25
C TYR A 345 7.93 -7.22 -9.22
N ARG A 346 7.55 -7.26 -10.49
CA ARG A 346 8.03 -6.39 -11.54
C ARG A 346 6.86 -5.62 -12.15
N GLU A 347 7.06 -4.33 -12.39
CA GLU A 347 6.13 -3.52 -13.19
C GLU A 347 6.16 -3.96 -14.67
N SER A 348 5.13 -3.60 -15.42
CA SER A 348 5.07 -3.78 -16.87
C SER A 348 6.25 -3.09 -17.58
N ASP A 349 6.52 -3.47 -18.83
CA ASP A 349 7.67 -2.95 -19.57
C ASP A 349 7.62 -1.43 -19.72
N GLY A 350 8.76 -0.78 -19.46
CA GLY A 350 8.96 0.65 -19.55
C GLY A 350 10.37 1.06 -19.14
N LEU A 351 10.80 2.26 -19.53
CA LEU A 351 12.13 2.79 -19.20
C LEU A 351 12.30 2.94 -17.68
N GLU A 352 11.23 3.35 -17.00
CA GLU A 352 11.21 3.53 -15.53
C GLU A 352 10.59 2.33 -14.79
N ALA A 353 10.41 1.19 -15.45
CA ALA A 353 9.84 -0.01 -14.81
C ALA A 353 10.71 -0.49 -13.66
N LEU A 354 10.06 -0.66 -12.50
CA LEU A 354 10.70 -1.09 -11.25
C LEU A 354 10.53 -2.58 -11.02
N ILE A 355 11.53 -3.14 -10.36
CA ILE A 355 11.45 -4.42 -9.65
C ILE A 355 11.46 -4.09 -8.17
N ILE A 356 10.38 -4.42 -7.47
CA ILE A 356 10.23 -4.21 -6.03
C ILE A 356 10.55 -5.52 -5.32
N GLY A 357 11.38 -5.46 -4.29
CA GLY A 357 11.79 -6.63 -3.52
C GLY A 357 10.67 -7.18 -2.63
N ALA A 358 10.82 -8.42 -2.21
CA ALA A 358 9.93 -9.03 -1.23
C ALA A 358 10.04 -8.33 0.13
N GLN A 359 8.95 -8.30 0.89
CA GLN A 359 8.88 -7.69 2.20
C GLN A 359 8.29 -8.66 3.22
N ALA A 360 8.80 -8.59 4.45
CA ALA A 360 8.21 -9.24 5.62
C ALA A 360 8.06 -8.19 6.73
N ILE A 361 6.84 -8.02 7.21
CA ILE A 361 6.47 -7.05 8.23
C ILE A 361 5.93 -7.83 9.43
N GLU A 362 6.52 -7.63 10.59
CA GLU A 362 6.02 -8.16 11.85
C GLU A 362 5.22 -7.08 12.56
N THR A 363 3.95 -7.36 12.85
CA THR A 363 3.04 -6.43 13.49
C THR A 363 2.77 -6.88 14.93
N GLY A 364 2.69 -5.91 15.83
CA GLY A 364 2.30 -6.15 17.22
C GLY A 364 1.55 -4.95 17.76
N SER A 365 0.54 -5.19 18.60
CA SER A 365 -0.13 -4.10 19.34
C SER A 365 -0.69 -4.55 20.67
N VAL A 366 -0.84 -3.57 21.57
CA VAL A 366 -1.57 -3.71 22.83
C VAL A 366 -2.70 -2.70 22.81
N LYS A 367 -3.94 -3.18 22.91
CA LYS A 367 -5.16 -2.37 22.91
C LYS A 367 -5.83 -2.47 24.29
N VAL A 368 -6.21 -1.34 24.86
CA VAL A 368 -7.03 -1.25 26.08
C VAL A 368 -8.21 -0.35 25.79
N GLY A 369 -9.36 -0.69 26.38
CA GLY A 369 -10.57 0.09 26.16
C GLY A 369 -11.70 -0.31 27.07
N ALA A 370 -12.82 0.35 26.91
CA ALA A 370 -14.06 0.02 27.60
C ALA A 370 -15.26 0.30 26.72
N ASN A 371 -16.24 -0.59 26.72
CA ASN A 371 -17.54 -0.32 26.13
C ASN A 371 -18.62 -0.14 27.20
N LEU A 372 -19.53 0.76 26.95
CA LEU A 372 -20.67 1.10 27.79
C LEU A 372 -21.95 0.83 26.98
N LYS A 373 -22.91 0.13 27.59
CA LYS A 373 -24.21 -0.14 26.95
C LYS A 373 -25.35 -0.13 27.94
N ASN A 374 -26.56 0.11 27.45
CA ASN A 374 -27.79 -0.05 28.24
C ASN A 374 -28.88 -0.60 27.31
N THR A 375 -29.69 -1.55 27.81
CA THR A 375 -30.72 -2.21 27.01
C THR A 375 -32.10 -1.75 27.44
N TYR A 376 -32.87 -1.27 26.47
CA TYR A 376 -34.28 -0.92 26.65
C TYR A 376 -35.14 -1.98 25.98
N SER A 377 -36.15 -2.48 26.70
CA SER A 377 -37.04 -3.55 26.22
C SER A 377 -38.48 -3.08 26.18
N ILE A 378 -39.17 -3.34 25.06
CA ILE A 378 -40.62 -3.09 24.89
C ILE A 378 -41.26 -4.41 24.50
N LYS A 379 -42.34 -4.80 25.19
CA LYS A 379 -43.12 -5.99 24.85
C LYS A 379 -44.42 -5.55 24.17
N ASP A 380 -44.68 -6.13 22.98
CA ASP A 380 -45.91 -5.94 22.22
C ASP A 380 -46.45 -7.32 21.79
N GLY A 381 -47.55 -7.74 22.42
CA GLY A 381 -48.11 -9.06 22.17
C GLY A 381 -47.14 -10.20 22.45
N SER A 382 -46.84 -10.97 21.40
CA SER A 382 -45.89 -12.10 21.44
C SER A 382 -44.47 -11.70 21.06
N LEU A 383 -44.22 -10.42 20.78
CA LEU A 383 -42.89 -9.91 20.35
C LEU A 383 -42.24 -9.09 21.47
N ILE A 384 -40.95 -9.25 21.64
CA ILE A 384 -40.09 -8.40 22.46
C ILE A 384 -39.13 -7.66 21.55
N TYR A 385 -39.15 -6.34 21.64
CA TYR A 385 -38.23 -5.44 20.97
C TYR A 385 -37.18 -4.95 21.96
N GLN A 386 -35.91 -5.15 21.68
CA GLN A 386 -34.81 -4.61 22.48
C GLN A 386 -33.96 -3.67 21.64
N VAL A 387 -33.61 -2.54 22.23
CA VAL A 387 -32.67 -1.57 21.63
C VAL A 387 -31.56 -1.32 22.65
N THR A 388 -30.34 -1.54 22.21
CA THR A 388 -29.14 -1.40 23.04
C THR A 388 -28.18 -0.40 22.40
N PRO A 389 -28.20 0.88 22.79
CA PRO A 389 -27.13 1.81 22.44
C PRO A 389 -25.82 1.38 23.08
N LYS A 390 -24.72 1.50 22.32
CA LYS A 390 -23.36 1.11 22.69
C LYS A 390 -22.40 2.26 22.41
N LEU A 391 -21.48 2.48 23.33
CA LEU A 391 -20.36 3.40 23.19
C LEU A 391 -19.08 2.64 23.52
N ASP A 392 -18.08 2.71 22.67
CA ASP A 392 -16.74 2.17 22.92
C ASP A 392 -15.71 3.27 22.81
N ALA A 393 -14.67 3.18 23.66
CA ALA A 393 -13.48 4.03 23.56
C ALA A 393 -12.24 3.20 23.85
N PHE A 394 -11.17 3.43 23.09
CA PHE A 394 -9.94 2.67 23.24
C PHE A 394 -8.68 3.47 22.93
N PHE A 395 -7.59 2.95 23.45
CA PHE A 395 -6.22 3.31 23.11
C PHE A 395 -5.47 2.06 22.66
N GLU A 396 -4.66 2.18 21.61
CA GLU A 396 -3.82 1.11 21.09
C GLU A 396 -2.39 1.60 20.89
N GLU A 397 -1.44 0.90 21.49
CA GLU A 397 0.00 1.07 21.29
C GLU A 397 0.48 0.07 20.25
N ASN A 398 1.11 0.56 19.19
CA ASN A 398 1.64 -0.27 18.13
C ASN A 398 3.13 -0.56 18.35
N THR A 399 3.50 -1.83 18.27
CA THR A 399 4.89 -2.32 18.40
C THR A 399 5.40 -2.94 17.10
N THR A 400 4.79 -2.59 15.97
CA THR A 400 5.16 -3.11 14.65
C THR A 400 6.64 -2.86 14.34
N GLN A 401 7.33 -3.86 13.83
CA GLN A 401 8.72 -3.72 13.42
C GLN A 401 8.84 -2.96 12.10
N ARG A 402 9.91 -2.15 12.01
CA ARG A 402 10.28 -1.48 10.77
C ARG A 402 10.69 -2.51 9.72
N SER A 403 10.21 -2.34 8.50
CA SER A 403 10.61 -3.17 7.36
C SER A 403 11.49 -2.40 6.39
N SER A 404 12.28 -3.12 5.59
CA SER A 404 13.07 -2.55 4.51
C SER A 404 12.26 -2.60 3.21
N LEU A 405 12.21 -1.47 2.51
CA LEU A 405 11.79 -1.39 1.12
C LEU A 405 13.03 -1.53 0.24
N SER A 406 12.92 -2.27 -0.85
CA SER A 406 13.97 -2.33 -1.86
C SER A 406 13.38 -2.25 -3.26
N ALA A 407 14.04 -1.50 -4.12
CA ALA A 407 13.65 -1.34 -5.52
C ALA A 407 14.88 -1.23 -6.41
N ARG A 408 14.75 -1.64 -7.67
CA ARG A 408 15.68 -1.32 -8.74
C ARG A 408 14.92 -1.13 -10.04
N TYR A 409 15.48 -0.37 -10.95
CA TYR A 409 14.95 -0.34 -12.31
C TYR A 409 15.23 -1.65 -13.03
N TYR A 410 14.33 -2.04 -13.93
CA TYR A 410 14.59 -3.19 -14.79
C TYR A 410 15.84 -2.98 -15.64
N ALA A 411 16.04 -1.76 -16.14
CA ALA A 411 17.18 -1.36 -16.96
C ALA A 411 18.49 -1.17 -16.16
N ASN A 412 18.46 -1.14 -14.83
CA ASN A 412 19.63 -0.92 -13.97
C ASN A 412 19.74 -2.00 -12.89
N PRO A 413 20.84 -2.76 -12.76
CA PRO A 413 21.00 -3.79 -11.75
C PRO A 413 21.20 -3.26 -10.32
N LYS A 414 21.43 -1.95 -10.14
CA LYS A 414 21.65 -1.31 -8.84
C LYS A 414 20.38 -1.34 -8.00
N TRP A 415 20.47 -1.89 -6.78
CA TRP A 415 19.41 -1.86 -5.79
C TRP A 415 19.46 -0.60 -4.94
N TYR A 416 18.29 -0.01 -4.70
CA TYR A 416 18.07 1.10 -3.79
C TYR A 416 17.26 0.61 -2.60
N TYR A 417 17.45 1.25 -1.45
CA TYR A 417 16.84 0.83 -0.19
C TYR A 417 16.23 2.04 0.53
N ALA A 418 15.03 1.83 1.04
CA ALA A 418 14.36 2.77 1.93
C ALA A 418 13.83 2.02 3.15
N ARG A 419 13.40 2.76 4.17
CA ARG A 419 12.74 2.20 5.35
C ARG A 419 11.25 2.42 5.25
N HIS A 420 10.49 1.40 5.59
CA HIS A 420 9.12 1.54 5.95
C HIS A 420 9.07 1.66 7.48
N ASP A 421 8.78 2.84 7.97
CA ASP A 421 8.54 3.08 9.40
C ASP A 421 7.10 2.69 9.74
N GLN A 422 6.81 2.54 11.04
CA GLN A 422 5.46 2.25 11.52
C GLN A 422 4.47 3.30 11.01
N THR A 423 3.29 2.85 10.59
CA THR A 423 2.20 3.75 10.16
C THR A 423 1.71 4.64 11.30
N TYR A 424 1.80 4.15 12.54
CA TYR A 424 1.50 4.90 13.76
C TYR A 424 2.14 4.22 14.97
N ASN A 425 2.53 5.00 15.97
CA ASN A 425 2.94 4.50 17.27
C ASN A 425 1.71 4.30 18.17
N HIS A 426 0.80 5.27 18.17
CA HIS A 426 -0.40 5.27 18.98
C HIS A 426 -1.63 5.47 18.11
N LYS A 427 -2.73 4.82 18.47
CA LYS A 427 -4.04 4.99 17.86
C LYS A 427 -5.09 5.18 18.96
N TYR A 428 -5.96 6.14 18.78
CA TYR A 428 -7.15 6.36 19.58
C TYR A 428 -8.37 6.06 18.73
N GLY A 429 -9.42 5.58 19.37
CA GLY A 429 -10.65 5.37 18.63
C GLY A 429 -11.83 5.20 19.54
N GLY A 430 -12.98 5.27 18.94
CA GLY A 430 -14.23 5.02 19.60
C GLY A 430 -15.30 4.65 18.61
N SER A 431 -16.29 3.90 19.06
CA SER A 431 -17.46 3.59 18.26
C SER A 431 -18.75 3.96 18.95
N LEU A 432 -19.70 4.41 18.15
CA LEU A 432 -21.09 4.57 18.53
C LEU A 432 -21.92 3.56 17.75
N GLY A 433 -22.76 2.78 18.46
CA GLY A 433 -23.56 1.75 17.83
C GLY A 433 -24.94 1.61 18.44
N ILE A 434 -25.81 0.99 17.67
CA ILE A 434 -27.15 0.59 18.11
C ILE A 434 -27.32 -0.87 17.71
N GLU A 435 -27.64 -1.70 18.70
CA GLU A 435 -28.11 -3.07 18.50
C GLU A 435 -29.61 -3.11 18.64
N SER A 436 -30.30 -3.69 17.68
CA SER A 436 -31.74 -3.94 17.71
C SER A 436 -31.99 -5.44 17.69
N LEU A 437 -32.74 -5.95 18.64
CA LEU A 437 -33.13 -7.35 18.72
C LEU A 437 -34.66 -7.45 18.73
N ILE A 438 -35.21 -8.30 17.86
CA ILE A 438 -36.63 -8.68 17.86
C ILE A 438 -36.70 -10.16 18.16
N SER A 439 -37.38 -10.53 19.23
CA SER A 439 -37.59 -11.91 19.64
C SER A 439 -39.07 -12.26 19.74
N SER A 440 -39.43 -13.48 19.28
CA SER A 440 -40.79 -14.03 19.42
C SER A 440 -40.88 -14.91 20.70
N ILE A 441 -41.87 -14.66 21.54
CA ILE A 441 -42.10 -15.43 22.76
C ILE A 441 -42.64 -16.84 22.41
N THR A 442 -43.33 -16.97 21.29
CA THR A 442 -44.04 -18.21 20.94
C THR A 442 -43.18 -19.21 20.16
N ASN A 443 -42.24 -18.73 19.32
CA ASN A 443 -41.52 -19.56 18.36
C ASN A 443 -39.99 -19.57 18.55
N ASN A 444 -39.45 -18.96 19.62
CA ASN A 444 -38.01 -18.81 19.88
C ASN A 444 -37.20 -18.16 18.73
N HIS A 445 -37.84 -17.51 17.77
CA HIS A 445 -37.16 -16.80 16.69
C HIS A 445 -36.61 -15.46 17.18
N GLN A 446 -35.38 -15.16 16.80
CA GLN A 446 -34.73 -13.89 17.11
C GLN A 446 -34.06 -13.33 15.87
N LEU A 447 -34.31 -12.07 15.57
CA LEU A 447 -33.59 -11.30 14.55
C LEU A 447 -32.85 -10.16 15.25
N SER A 448 -31.54 -10.05 15.05
CA SER A 448 -30.81 -8.87 15.50
C SER A 448 -30.07 -8.20 14.36
N ALA A 449 -30.06 -6.87 14.41
CA ALA A 449 -29.29 -6.01 13.54
C ALA A 449 -28.44 -5.06 14.40
N ASN A 450 -27.16 -4.98 14.12
CA ASN A 450 -26.23 -4.09 14.82
C ASN A 450 -25.63 -3.14 13.81
N LEU A 451 -25.76 -1.85 14.03
CA LEU A 451 -25.15 -0.80 13.23
C LEU A 451 -24.11 -0.07 14.09
N PHE A 452 -22.91 0.08 13.60
CA PHE A 452 -21.82 0.78 14.29
C PHE A 452 -21.16 1.78 13.37
N ILE A 453 -20.79 2.93 13.94
CA ILE A 453 -19.86 3.89 13.34
C ILE A 453 -18.61 3.83 14.21
N LEU A 454 -17.46 3.54 13.62
CA LEU A 454 -16.16 3.51 14.26
C LEU A 454 -15.32 4.65 13.72
N LEU A 455 -14.72 5.42 14.62
CA LEU A 455 -13.79 6.50 14.33
C LEU A 455 -12.44 6.13 14.92
N GLU A 456 -11.39 6.21 14.11
CA GLU A 456 -10.02 5.93 14.55
C GLU A 456 -9.10 7.04 14.07
N GLU A 457 -8.26 7.52 14.97
CA GLU A 457 -7.26 8.56 14.71
C GLU A 457 -5.89 8.04 15.12
N ALA A 458 -4.92 8.15 14.21
CA ALA A 458 -3.54 7.80 14.40
C ALA A 458 -2.64 8.83 13.73
N GLN A 459 -1.32 8.76 13.95
CA GLN A 459 -0.37 9.76 13.51
C GLN A 459 -0.37 10.00 11.98
N GLU A 460 -0.56 8.94 11.18
CA GLU A 460 -0.47 9.00 9.72
C GLU A 460 -1.77 8.61 9.01
N ILE A 461 -2.72 8.00 9.72
CA ILE A 461 -3.94 7.47 9.13
C ILE A 461 -5.15 7.73 10.01
N ASN A 462 -6.18 8.31 9.43
CA ASN A 462 -7.49 8.48 10.06
C ASN A 462 -8.51 7.66 9.30
N THR A 463 -9.35 6.90 10.01
CA THR A 463 -10.36 6.06 9.37
C THR A 463 -11.74 6.25 10.00
N HIS A 464 -12.76 6.16 9.15
CA HIS A 464 -14.16 6.15 9.52
C HIS A 464 -14.82 4.91 8.94
N SER A 465 -15.45 4.09 9.76
CA SER A 465 -16.07 2.85 9.31
C SER A 465 -17.54 2.83 9.65
N LEU A 466 -18.36 2.36 8.73
CA LEU A 466 -19.73 1.97 8.95
C LEU A 466 -19.83 0.45 8.86
N GLN A 467 -20.33 -0.19 9.90
CA GLN A 467 -20.45 -1.65 9.96
C GLN A 467 -21.88 -2.06 10.27
N LEU A 468 -22.40 -3.04 9.53
CA LEU A 468 -23.68 -3.70 9.75
C LEU A 468 -23.45 -5.18 10.01
N ASN A 469 -23.97 -5.67 11.11
CA ASN A 469 -23.98 -7.09 11.45
C ASN A 469 -25.43 -7.56 11.52
N LEU A 470 -25.73 -8.67 10.88
CA LEU A 470 -27.03 -9.32 10.95
C LEU A 470 -26.88 -10.71 11.56
N ASN A 471 -27.72 -11.02 12.52
CA ASN A 471 -27.78 -12.32 13.15
C ASN A 471 -29.24 -12.76 13.19
N TYR A 472 -29.48 -13.97 12.80
CA TYR A 472 -30.80 -14.55 12.88
C TYR A 472 -30.73 -15.91 13.61
N ASN A 473 -31.62 -16.07 14.56
CA ASN A 473 -31.75 -17.29 15.34
C ASN A 473 -33.17 -17.83 15.21
N PHE A 474 -33.30 -19.12 14.96
CA PHE A 474 -34.59 -19.82 14.82
C PHE A 474 -35.05 -20.42 16.14
#